data_1b9b777bcfd5880c53f9ded94ff76e7e
#
_entry.id   1b9b777bcfd5880c53f9ded94ff76e7e
#
_cell.length_a   1.000
_cell.length_b   1.000
_cell.length_c   1.000
_cell.angle_alpha   90.00
_cell.angle_beta   90.00
_cell.angle_gamma   90.00
#
_symmetry.space_group_name_H-M   'P 1'
#
loop_
_entity.id
_entity.type
_entity.pdbx_description
1 polymer ?
#
loop_
_entity_poly.entity_id
_entity_poly.type
_entity_poly.pdbx_seq_one_letter_code
_entity_poly.pdbx_strand_id
1 'polypeptide(L)'
;MNPSDIGFTQNTVNNQGKGYTVQGNIEALQAGNLNPNEMGDPIRVFLKTSEMDNWGSMTKNGHTGDPQNLINEQWYTLDNRRLFAFQKANIESINVQVIDSPRYIRGQSWKFTTTNWGKDAT
;
A
#
# COMPACT_ATOMS: atom_id res chain seq x y z
N MET A 1 -2.34 -7.62 11.16
CA MET A 1 -2.94 -6.27 10.96
C MET A 1 -4.16 -6.40 10.06
N ASN A 2 -5.21 -5.66 10.36
CA ASN A 2 -6.39 -5.63 9.51
C ASN A 2 -6.09 -4.75 8.29
N PRO A 3 -6.29 -5.24 7.05
CA PRO A 3 -6.05 -4.43 5.85
C PRO A 3 -6.83 -3.12 5.81
N SER A 4 -8.01 -3.04 6.45
CA SER A 4 -8.80 -1.81 6.49
C SER A 4 -8.18 -0.70 7.36
N ASP A 5 -7.18 -1.04 8.19
CA ASP A 5 -6.42 -0.07 9.00
C ASP A 5 -5.19 0.46 8.27
N ILE A 6 -4.99 0.08 7.03
CA ILE A 6 -3.82 0.47 6.23
C ILE A 6 -4.29 1.36 5.09
N GLY A 7 -3.60 2.49 4.90
CA GLY A 7 -3.89 3.41 3.79
C GLY A 7 -3.09 3.09 2.54
N PHE A 8 -3.61 3.53 1.41
CA PHE A 8 -2.93 3.49 0.12
C PHE A 8 -2.01 4.69 -0.04
N THR A 9 -0.86 4.49 -0.66
CA THR A 9 0.01 5.62 -1.05
C THR A 9 -0.33 6.16 -2.44
N GLN A 10 -1.09 5.41 -3.26
CA GLN A 10 -1.47 5.75 -4.63
C GLN A 10 -3.00 5.68 -4.80
N ASN A 11 -3.54 6.46 -5.75
CA ASN A 11 -4.98 6.46 -6.05
C ASN A 11 -5.44 5.30 -6.91
N THR A 12 -4.55 4.75 -7.75
CA THR A 12 -4.90 3.74 -8.73
C THR A 12 -3.98 2.54 -8.58
N VAL A 13 -4.53 1.36 -8.87
CA VAL A 13 -3.77 0.12 -8.92
C VAL A 13 -3.96 -0.50 -10.30
N ASN A 14 -2.85 -0.99 -10.88
CA ASN A 14 -2.92 -1.77 -12.12
C ASN A 14 -3.59 -3.11 -11.84
N ASN A 15 -4.50 -3.52 -12.73
CA ASN A 15 -5.18 -4.80 -12.58
C ASN A 15 -4.26 -6.00 -12.78
N GLN A 16 -3.11 -5.82 -13.44
CA GLN A 16 -2.21 -6.92 -13.74
C GLN A 16 -0.90 -6.80 -13.02
N GLY A 17 -0.48 -7.91 -12.42
CA GLY A 17 0.86 -8.14 -11.92
C GLY A 17 1.53 -9.24 -12.71
N LYS A 18 2.73 -9.62 -12.31
CA LYS A 18 3.49 -10.68 -12.96
C LYS A 18 2.84 -12.03 -12.67
N GLY A 19 2.18 -12.59 -13.68
CA GLY A 19 1.56 -13.91 -13.59
C GLY A 19 0.19 -13.95 -12.92
N TYR A 20 -0.44 -12.79 -12.65
CA TYR A 20 -1.75 -12.73 -12.00
C TYR A 20 -2.50 -11.45 -12.36
N THR A 21 -3.81 -11.42 -12.07
CA THR A 21 -4.62 -10.20 -12.07
C THR A 21 -5.08 -9.88 -10.66
N VAL A 22 -5.30 -8.59 -10.37
CA VAL A 22 -5.85 -8.17 -9.07
C VAL A 22 -7.25 -8.75 -8.87
N GLN A 23 -8.07 -8.71 -9.90
CA GLN A 23 -9.44 -9.26 -9.81
C GLN A 23 -9.42 -10.77 -9.57
N GLY A 24 -8.53 -11.51 -10.22
CA GLY A 24 -8.38 -12.94 -9.99
C GLY A 24 -7.95 -13.27 -8.56
N ASN A 25 -7.07 -12.45 -7.98
CA ASN A 25 -6.68 -12.60 -6.58
C ASN A 25 -7.85 -12.33 -5.63
N ILE A 26 -8.65 -11.30 -5.89
CA ILE A 26 -9.84 -10.99 -5.08
C ILE A 26 -10.78 -12.18 -5.07
N GLU A 27 -11.10 -12.73 -6.24
CA GLU A 27 -12.00 -13.87 -6.38
C GLU A 27 -11.47 -15.10 -5.65
N ALA A 28 -10.18 -15.40 -5.80
CA ALA A 28 -9.54 -16.54 -5.14
C ALA A 28 -9.54 -16.40 -3.61
N LEU A 29 -9.28 -15.18 -3.11
CA LEU A 29 -9.33 -14.87 -1.68
C LEU A 29 -10.76 -15.02 -1.12
N GLN A 30 -11.75 -14.51 -1.84
CA GLN A 30 -13.16 -14.60 -1.44
C GLN A 30 -13.65 -16.04 -1.40
N ALA A 31 -13.18 -16.87 -2.34
CA ALA A 31 -13.54 -18.28 -2.42
C ALA A 31 -12.78 -19.17 -1.42
N GLY A 32 -11.79 -18.62 -0.71
CA GLY A 32 -10.94 -19.38 0.20
C GLY A 32 -9.89 -20.25 -0.50
N ASN A 33 -9.69 -20.06 -1.80
CA ASN A 33 -8.72 -20.82 -2.60
C ASN A 33 -7.29 -20.27 -2.52
N LEU A 34 -7.11 -19.08 -1.94
CA LEU A 34 -5.83 -18.42 -1.80
C LEU A 34 -5.67 -17.93 -0.36
N ASN A 35 -4.60 -18.36 0.30
CA ASN A 35 -4.28 -17.89 1.64
C ASN A 35 -3.59 -16.52 1.53
N PRO A 36 -4.12 -15.46 2.18
CA PRO A 36 -3.52 -14.13 2.09
C PRO A 36 -2.08 -14.08 2.60
N ASN A 37 -1.68 -14.98 3.49
CA ASN A 37 -0.33 -15.03 4.04
C ASN A 37 0.64 -15.91 3.23
N GLU A 38 0.17 -16.50 2.12
CA GLU A 38 0.96 -17.33 1.22
C GLU A 38 1.12 -16.70 -0.18
N MET A 39 0.91 -15.40 -0.30
CA MET A 39 1.00 -14.66 -1.56
C MET A 39 2.37 -14.00 -1.76
N GLY A 40 3.44 -14.68 -1.39
CA GLY A 40 4.80 -14.14 -1.40
C GLY A 40 5.15 -13.46 -0.09
N ASP A 41 6.11 -12.53 -0.11
CA ASP A 41 6.49 -11.78 1.08
C ASP A 41 5.32 -10.94 1.59
N PRO A 42 5.21 -10.73 2.92
CA PRO A 42 4.19 -9.83 3.46
C PRO A 42 4.28 -8.43 2.84
N ILE A 43 3.13 -7.76 2.72
CA ILE A 43 3.15 -6.39 2.22
C ILE A 43 3.94 -5.49 3.17
N ARG A 44 4.65 -4.54 2.58
CA ARG A 44 5.45 -3.57 3.33
C ARG A 44 4.54 -2.44 3.79
N VAL A 45 4.61 -2.14 5.08
CA VAL A 45 3.85 -1.05 5.69
C VAL A 45 4.78 -0.16 6.50
N PHE A 46 4.41 1.10 6.64
CA PHE A 46 5.15 2.06 7.46
C PHE A 46 4.19 3.00 8.17
N LEU A 47 4.65 3.53 9.30
CA LEU A 47 3.90 4.54 10.05
C LEU A 47 4.30 5.93 9.53
N LYS A 48 3.33 6.71 9.02
CA LYS A 48 3.58 8.09 8.61
C LYS A 48 3.81 8.97 9.85
N THR A 49 4.90 9.71 9.86
CA THR A 49 5.22 10.66 10.93
C THR A 49 5.33 12.08 10.39
N SER A 50 5.19 13.06 11.28
CA SER A 50 5.31 14.48 10.90
C SER A 50 6.70 14.85 10.39
N GLU A 51 7.74 14.13 10.80
CA GLU A 51 9.11 14.36 10.32
C GLU A 51 9.24 14.13 8.81
N MET A 52 8.44 13.22 8.27
CA MET A 52 8.46 12.92 6.83
C MET A 52 8.02 14.12 5.99
N ASP A 53 7.20 15.02 6.54
CA ASP A 53 6.75 16.23 5.83
C ASP A 53 7.90 17.15 5.46
N ASN A 54 9.05 17.04 6.13
CA ASN A 54 10.24 17.82 5.83
C ASN A 54 11.04 17.30 4.63
N TRP A 55 10.68 16.13 4.12
CA TRP A 55 11.42 15.55 2.98
C TRP A 55 11.16 16.29 1.66
N GLY A 56 10.00 16.95 1.55
CA GLY A 56 9.55 17.55 0.30
C GLY A 56 9.08 16.51 -0.71
N SER A 57 8.76 16.98 -1.90
CA SER A 57 8.32 16.09 -2.99
C SER A 57 9.51 15.37 -3.63
N MET A 58 9.24 14.20 -4.19
CA MET A 58 10.20 13.42 -4.96
C MET A 58 9.58 12.98 -6.28
N THR A 59 10.32 13.19 -7.37
CA THR A 59 9.90 12.76 -8.71
C THR A 59 10.76 11.59 -9.15
N LYS A 60 10.12 10.51 -9.59
CA LYS A 60 10.78 9.35 -10.18
C LYS A 60 9.79 8.58 -11.06
N ASN A 61 10.28 8.02 -12.16
CA ASN A 61 9.46 7.22 -13.08
C ASN A 61 8.21 7.97 -13.59
N GLY A 62 8.30 9.29 -13.79
CA GLY A 62 7.19 10.11 -14.25
C GLY A 62 6.15 10.45 -13.18
N HIS A 63 6.40 10.10 -11.93
CA HIS A 63 5.51 10.39 -10.80
C HIS A 63 6.18 11.34 -9.82
N THR A 64 5.39 12.24 -9.24
CA THR A 64 5.82 13.12 -8.15
C THR A 64 4.96 12.83 -6.93
N GLY A 65 5.58 12.32 -5.89
CA GLY A 65 4.92 12.05 -4.61
C GLY A 65 5.39 13.00 -3.52
N ASP A 66 4.59 13.14 -2.48
CA ASP A 66 4.88 13.99 -1.32
C ASP A 66 4.36 13.33 -0.05
N PRO A 67 5.17 13.24 1.02
CA PRO A 67 4.69 12.74 2.30
C PRO A 67 3.50 13.52 2.87
N GLN A 68 3.37 14.81 2.52
CA GLN A 68 2.24 15.63 2.97
C GLN A 68 0.88 15.16 2.44
N ASN A 69 0.87 14.28 1.45
CA ASN A 69 -0.36 13.63 0.98
C ASN A 69 -0.88 12.58 1.96
N LEU A 70 -0.09 12.22 2.99
CA LEU A 70 -0.41 11.19 3.95
C LEU A 70 -0.70 11.81 5.33
N ILE A 71 -1.61 11.18 6.07
CA ILE A 71 -1.99 11.62 7.41
C ILE A 71 -0.96 11.11 8.43
N ASN A 72 -0.53 12.00 9.34
CA ASN A 72 0.37 11.61 10.42
C ASN A 72 -0.26 10.57 11.35
N GLU A 73 0.57 9.67 11.85
CA GLU A 73 0.21 8.61 12.79
C GLU A 73 -0.72 7.55 12.21
N GLN A 74 -0.76 7.44 10.86
CA GLN A 74 -1.47 6.38 10.17
C GLN A 74 -0.51 5.41 9.47
N TRP A 75 -0.94 4.16 9.35
CA TRP A 75 -0.22 3.13 8.62
C TRP A 75 -0.53 3.21 7.14
N TYR A 76 0.50 3.06 6.30
CA TYR A 76 0.40 3.08 4.84
C TYR A 76 1.18 1.92 4.24
N THR A 77 0.80 1.48 3.05
CA THR A 77 1.51 0.42 2.34
C THR A 77 2.38 0.95 1.21
N LEU A 78 3.46 0.22 0.93
CA LEU A 78 4.23 0.36 -0.31
C LEU A 78 3.76 -0.64 -1.39
N ASP A 79 2.85 -1.54 -1.06
CA ASP A 79 2.35 -2.61 -1.93
C ASP A 79 0.85 -2.46 -2.17
N ASN A 80 0.47 -1.39 -2.87
CA ASN A 80 -0.91 -0.95 -3.03
C ASN A 80 -1.81 -1.99 -3.69
N ARG A 81 -1.29 -2.72 -4.68
CA ARG A 81 -2.08 -3.72 -5.42
C ARG A 81 -2.54 -4.86 -4.53
N ARG A 82 -1.64 -5.39 -3.69
CA ARG A 82 -2.00 -6.46 -2.75
C ARG A 82 -2.92 -5.96 -1.65
N LEU A 83 -2.68 -4.76 -1.13
CA LEU A 83 -3.59 -4.17 -0.14
C LEU A 83 -5.00 -4.02 -0.71
N PHE A 84 -5.11 -3.56 -1.95
CA PHE A 84 -6.40 -3.42 -2.64
C PHE A 84 -7.13 -4.76 -2.68
N ALA A 85 -6.44 -5.83 -3.07
CA ALA A 85 -7.04 -7.17 -3.12
C ALA A 85 -7.52 -7.64 -1.75
N PHE A 86 -6.72 -7.45 -0.71
CA PHE A 86 -7.10 -7.84 0.65
C PHE A 86 -8.31 -7.07 1.16
N GLN A 87 -8.37 -5.76 0.91
CA GLN A 87 -9.52 -4.95 1.34
C GLN A 87 -10.79 -5.34 0.59
N LYS A 88 -10.71 -5.50 -0.73
CA LYS A 88 -11.88 -5.85 -1.55
C LYS A 88 -12.39 -7.27 -1.25
N ALA A 89 -11.52 -8.17 -0.83
CA ALA A 89 -11.89 -9.51 -0.40
C ALA A 89 -12.35 -9.58 1.07
N ASN A 90 -12.35 -8.44 1.78
CA ASN A 90 -12.74 -8.33 3.20
C ASN A 90 -11.91 -9.24 4.12
N ILE A 91 -10.62 -9.37 3.85
CA ILE A 91 -9.70 -10.11 4.71
C ILE A 91 -9.50 -9.33 6.01
N GLU A 92 -9.70 -9.99 7.14
CA GLU A 92 -9.67 -9.33 8.45
C GLU A 92 -8.27 -9.19 9.05
N SER A 93 -7.33 -10.07 8.67
CA SER A 93 -5.99 -10.05 9.22
C SER A 93 -4.97 -10.61 8.23
N ILE A 94 -3.86 -9.92 8.09
CA ILE A 94 -2.72 -10.33 7.27
C ILE A 94 -1.41 -10.14 8.04
N ASN A 95 -0.38 -10.89 7.66
CA ASN A 95 0.98 -10.60 8.07
C ASN A 95 1.49 -9.40 7.30
N VAL A 96 2.25 -8.53 7.96
CA VAL A 96 2.87 -7.36 7.34
C VAL A 96 4.34 -7.31 7.66
N GLN A 97 5.12 -6.66 6.80
CA GLN A 97 6.51 -6.31 7.06
C GLN A 97 6.56 -4.82 7.40
N VAL A 98 6.88 -4.50 8.65
CA VAL A 98 7.01 -3.11 9.07
C VAL A 98 8.36 -2.57 8.61
N ILE A 99 8.33 -1.49 7.84
CA ILE A 99 9.50 -0.75 7.41
C ILE A 99 9.68 0.44 8.35
N ASP A 100 10.80 0.51 9.02
CA ASP A 100 11.14 1.57 9.98
C ASP A 100 12.36 2.39 9.57
N SER A 101 12.94 2.12 8.41
CA SER A 101 14.08 2.87 7.87
C SER A 101 13.59 4.14 7.15
N PRO A 102 13.84 5.34 7.70
CA PRO A 102 13.45 6.59 7.02
C PRO A 102 14.08 6.72 5.64
N ARG A 103 15.32 6.26 5.48
CA ARG A 103 16.01 6.30 4.19
C ARG A 103 15.32 5.45 3.14
N TYR A 104 14.89 4.25 3.51
CA TYR A 104 14.17 3.37 2.60
C TYR A 104 12.82 3.96 2.21
N ILE A 105 12.05 4.44 3.20
CA ILE A 105 10.73 5.03 2.97
C ILE A 105 10.86 6.27 2.09
N ARG A 106 11.86 7.12 2.36
CA ARG A 106 12.10 8.32 1.55
C ARG A 106 12.41 7.98 0.10
N GLY A 107 13.17 6.92 -0.15
CA GLY A 107 13.46 6.44 -1.51
C GLY A 107 12.21 5.98 -2.26
N GLN A 108 11.13 5.67 -1.56
CA GLN A 108 9.84 5.25 -2.13
C GLN A 108 8.81 6.39 -2.18
N SER A 109 9.14 7.58 -1.68
CA SER A 109 8.16 8.66 -1.50
C SER A 109 7.61 9.25 -2.80
N TRP A 110 8.26 8.99 -3.94
CA TRP A 110 7.72 9.31 -5.25
C TRP A 110 6.38 8.61 -5.53
N LYS A 111 6.09 7.53 -4.80
CA LYS A 111 4.82 6.79 -4.87
C LYS A 111 3.68 7.44 -4.07
N PHE A 112 3.98 8.44 -3.23
CA PHE A 112 2.99 9.04 -2.34
C PHE A 112 2.15 10.05 -3.09
N THR A 113 1.30 9.55 -4.00
CA THR A 113 0.53 10.34 -4.96
C THR A 113 -0.96 10.36 -4.64
N THR A 114 -1.39 9.71 -3.57
CA THR A 114 -2.82 9.71 -3.17
C THR A 114 -3.36 11.13 -3.03
N THR A 115 -4.60 11.34 -3.44
CA THR A 115 -5.31 12.62 -3.31
C THR A 115 -6.48 12.55 -2.33
N ASN A 116 -6.69 11.41 -1.69
CA ASN A 116 -7.77 11.20 -0.72
C ASN A 116 -7.24 10.67 0.63
N TRP A 117 -6.00 11.00 0.96
CA TRP A 117 -5.35 10.58 2.20
C TRP A 117 -5.16 9.06 2.31
N GLY A 118 -5.17 8.38 1.17
CA GLY A 118 -5.02 6.93 1.13
C GLY A 118 -6.25 6.13 1.54
N LYS A 119 -7.41 6.76 1.59
CA LYS A 119 -8.64 6.10 2.06
C LYS A 119 -9.12 5.01 1.10
N ASP A 120 -8.91 5.18 -0.20
CA ASP A 120 -9.33 4.21 -1.20
C ASP A 120 -8.45 4.33 -2.44
N ALA A 121 -8.52 3.29 -3.27
CA ALA A 121 -7.86 3.23 -4.58
C ALA A 121 -8.78 2.53 -5.58
N THR A 122 -8.55 2.76 -6.85
CA THR A 122 -9.39 2.18 -7.93
C THR A 122 -8.58 1.38 -8.92
#